data_d10ca99dc31caccce780f802b2abf4f5
#
_entry.id   d10ca99dc31caccce780f802b2abf4f5
#
_cell.length_a   1.000
_cell.length_b   1.000
_cell.length_c   1.000
_cell.angle_alpha   90.00
_cell.angle_beta   90.00
_cell.angle_gamma   90.00
#
_symmetry.space_group_name_H-M   'P 1'
#
loop_
_entity.id
_entity.type
_entity.pdbx_description
1 polymer ?
#
loop_
_entity_poly.entity_id
_entity_poly.type
_entity_poly.pdbx_seq_one_letter_code
_entity_poly.pdbx_strand_id
1 'polypeptide(L)'
;QNYPKGWQVDKGGLRIDICPDVADVAYPQGGVQEVRSYFYLQGGQYKLKYGMARTHDMLFAWAPGVAEATSAVRTFSHAPLVRMEPDLLVRTGVVSAYALAGAAGAEEYDAWMAQALELYERNRRETEAYGMLNYGDWYGERRSNWGDMEYDTPYGFLLEYLRGGSDRCFDLGWQAAWHLVDVDTCHYHPDPASAGRQYLHSLGHVGSYYPDGYLPGAISRERMSWTHTWIEGLFLYALLTGERRLWEVAGRTVEILAGADLNDYDFTNCRDCGWPLRHLIGAYQATGRAVFLNGARIIAERVLERQRPTGGWERLMVPGHCFHVPPRHMGNAGFMVGILLAALKRFH
;
A
#
# COMPACT_ATOMS: atom_id res chain seq x y z
N GLN A 1 10.29 3.63 9.55
CA GLN A 1 10.04 4.52 8.40
C GLN A 1 11.33 4.92 7.67
N ASN A 2 12.35 5.37 8.34
CA ASN A 2 13.59 5.90 7.76
C ASN A 2 14.76 4.89 7.71
N TYR A 3 14.47 3.60 7.72
CA TYR A 3 15.47 2.55 7.62
C TYR A 3 15.86 2.29 6.15
N PRO A 4 17.10 1.95 5.81
CA PRO A 4 18.27 1.99 6.69
C PRO A 4 18.82 3.41 6.87
N LYS A 5 19.42 3.68 8.01
CA LYS A 5 20.07 4.95 8.34
C LYS A 5 21.27 4.69 9.26
N GLY A 6 22.38 5.35 8.98
CA GLY A 6 23.58 5.32 9.81
C GLY A 6 23.85 6.64 10.50
N TRP A 7 24.60 6.62 11.58
CA TRP A 7 25.10 7.84 12.19
C TRP A 7 26.45 7.59 12.85
N GLN A 8 27.27 8.60 12.86
CA GLN A 8 28.59 8.58 13.48
C GLN A 8 28.83 9.90 14.18
N VAL A 9 29.40 9.84 15.36
CA VAL A 9 29.85 11.01 16.13
C VAL A 9 31.34 10.88 16.38
N ASP A 10 32.10 11.88 16.02
CA ASP A 10 33.53 11.93 16.26
C ASP A 10 33.97 13.37 16.61
N LYS A 11 35.30 13.61 16.66
CA LYS A 11 35.85 14.94 16.95
C LYS A 11 35.55 15.97 15.85
N GLY A 12 35.21 15.54 14.66
CA GLY A 12 34.85 16.37 13.52
C GLY A 12 33.36 16.78 13.51
N GLY A 13 32.52 16.09 14.28
CA GLY A 13 31.10 16.40 14.35
C GLY A 13 30.17 15.19 14.29
N LEU A 14 28.94 15.46 13.89
CA LEU A 14 27.90 14.47 13.65
C LEU A 14 27.72 14.23 12.15
N ARG A 15 27.87 13.00 11.71
CA ARG A 15 27.53 12.53 10.37
C ARG A 15 26.27 11.67 10.42
N ILE A 16 25.32 11.94 9.53
CA ILE A 16 24.11 11.13 9.33
C ILE A 16 24.12 10.59 7.91
N ASP A 17 24.16 9.27 7.78
CA ASP A 17 24.11 8.58 6.50
C ASP A 17 22.66 8.18 6.21
N ILE A 18 22.07 8.79 5.20
CA ILE A 18 20.67 8.52 4.78
C ILE A 18 20.55 7.25 3.92
N CYS A 19 21.65 6.82 3.31
CA CYS A 19 21.81 5.54 2.64
C CYS A 19 23.20 5.01 3.03
N PRO A 20 23.34 4.42 4.24
CA PRO A 20 24.64 3.92 4.69
C PRO A 20 25.10 2.77 3.80
N ASP A 21 26.43 2.66 3.64
CA ASP A 21 27.02 1.46 3.06
C ASP A 21 26.60 0.26 3.93
N VAL A 22 25.81 -0.61 3.36
CA VAL A 22 25.46 -1.87 4.00
C VAL A 22 26.54 -2.85 3.56
N ALA A 23 27.55 -3.04 4.40
CA ALA A 23 28.51 -4.11 4.25
C ALA A 23 27.73 -5.43 4.16
N ASP A 24 28.18 -6.35 3.30
CA ASP A 24 27.62 -7.66 3.06
C ASP A 24 26.78 -8.19 4.22
N VAL A 25 25.56 -7.74 4.32
CA VAL A 25 24.60 -8.30 5.24
C VAL A 25 24.35 -9.69 4.69
N ALA A 26 24.89 -10.68 5.38
CA ALA A 26 24.57 -12.06 5.12
C ALA A 26 23.07 -12.24 5.45
N TYR A 27 22.23 -11.94 4.48
CA TYR A 27 20.85 -12.38 4.55
C TYR A 27 20.88 -13.89 4.67
N PRO A 28 20.11 -14.50 5.59
CA PRO A 28 20.10 -15.95 5.75
C PRO A 28 19.91 -16.59 4.38
N GLN A 29 20.94 -17.21 3.88
CA GLN A 29 20.90 -17.87 2.59
C GLN A 29 19.93 -19.03 2.69
N GLY A 30 18.90 -19.00 1.88
CA GLY A 30 17.94 -20.08 1.83
C GLY A 30 16.63 -19.72 1.14
N GLY A 31 16.62 -19.68 -0.15
CA GLY A 31 15.41 -19.72 -0.97
C GLY A 31 14.52 -18.47 -0.87
N VAL A 32 13.35 -18.62 -0.31
CA VAL A 32 12.31 -17.58 -0.29
C VAL A 32 12.65 -16.39 0.61
N GLN A 33 13.42 -16.58 1.66
CA GLN A 33 13.83 -15.51 2.57
C GLN A 33 14.81 -14.55 1.90
N GLU A 34 15.75 -15.08 1.16
CA GLU A 34 16.73 -14.33 0.40
C GLU A 34 16.07 -13.42 -0.65
N VAL A 35 15.05 -13.93 -1.31
CA VAL A 35 14.24 -13.16 -2.23
C VAL A 35 13.55 -11.97 -1.56
N ARG A 36 13.15 -12.08 -0.32
CA ARG A 36 12.42 -11.07 0.43
C ARG A 36 13.22 -9.80 0.72
N SER A 37 14.46 -9.96 1.13
CA SER A 37 15.31 -8.82 1.53
C SER A 37 16.31 -8.42 0.45
N TYR A 38 16.54 -9.32 -0.49
CA TYR A 38 17.59 -9.24 -1.49
C TYR A 38 17.42 -8.15 -2.55
N PHE A 39 16.21 -7.69 -2.78
CA PHE A 39 15.90 -6.83 -3.91
C PHE A 39 16.44 -5.43 -3.83
N TYR A 40 16.53 -4.91 -2.63
CA TYR A 40 17.06 -3.58 -2.42
C TYR A 40 18.56 -3.54 -2.24
N LEU A 41 19.15 -4.70 -1.86
CA LEU A 41 20.57 -4.82 -1.52
C LEU A 41 21.16 -6.06 -2.19
N GLN A 42 21.65 -5.93 -3.39
CA GLN A 42 22.35 -7.02 -4.07
C GLN A 42 23.83 -6.69 -4.22
N GLY A 43 24.69 -7.52 -3.64
CA GLY A 43 26.13 -7.32 -3.71
C GLY A 43 26.58 -6.01 -3.06
N GLY A 44 25.96 -5.62 -1.94
CA GLY A 44 26.25 -4.36 -1.24
C GLY A 44 25.72 -3.10 -1.94
N GLN A 45 24.88 -3.24 -2.96
CA GLN A 45 24.35 -2.10 -3.73
C GLN A 45 22.85 -1.97 -3.57
N TYR A 46 22.38 -0.73 -3.36
CA TYR A 46 20.95 -0.42 -3.41
C TYR A 46 20.43 -0.49 -4.83
N LYS A 47 19.27 -1.12 -5.00
CA LYS A 47 18.53 -1.09 -6.25
C LYS A 47 17.35 -0.14 -6.11
N LEU A 48 17.35 0.89 -6.92
CA LEU A 48 16.33 1.93 -6.90
C LEU A 48 15.57 1.93 -8.22
N LYS A 49 14.25 2.06 -8.13
CA LYS A 49 13.40 2.35 -9.30
C LYS A 49 13.48 3.83 -9.65
N TYR A 50 13.07 4.17 -10.86
CA TYR A 50 12.89 5.56 -11.24
C TYR A 50 11.92 6.25 -10.28
N GLY A 51 12.28 7.45 -9.86
CA GLY A 51 11.40 8.29 -9.08
C GLY A 51 11.10 7.84 -7.67
N MET A 52 11.79 6.84 -7.13
CA MET A 52 11.76 6.60 -5.68
C MET A 52 12.20 7.84 -4.94
N ALA A 53 11.52 8.15 -3.87
CA ALA A 53 11.87 9.24 -2.95
C ALA A 53 12.12 8.69 -1.55
N ARG A 54 12.71 9.53 -0.71
CA ARG A 54 12.80 9.29 0.73
C ARG A 54 12.61 10.58 1.49
N THR A 55 11.67 10.56 2.37
CA THR A 55 11.42 11.65 3.32
C THR A 55 12.14 11.35 4.63
N HIS A 56 12.90 12.31 5.12
CA HIS A 56 13.62 12.20 6.38
C HIS A 56 13.23 13.37 7.29
N ASP A 57 12.66 13.02 8.42
CA ASP A 57 12.46 13.96 9.51
C ASP A 57 13.64 13.87 10.48
N MET A 58 14.20 15.00 10.86
CA MET A 58 15.35 15.06 11.76
C MET A 58 15.10 16.09 12.85
N LEU A 59 15.22 15.65 14.09
CA LEU A 59 15.16 16.51 15.26
C LEU A 59 16.57 16.78 15.78
N PHE A 60 16.97 18.04 15.80
CA PHE A 60 18.17 18.50 16.50
C PHE A 60 17.74 19.22 17.77
N ALA A 61 18.01 18.62 18.91
CA ALA A 61 17.62 19.14 20.21
C ALA A 61 18.82 19.21 21.15
N TRP A 62 18.98 20.35 21.82
CA TRP A 62 19.92 20.51 22.91
C TRP A 62 19.16 20.37 24.23
N ALA A 63 19.46 19.33 24.95
CA ALA A 63 18.79 19.03 26.21
C ALA A 63 19.80 19.04 27.36
N PRO A 64 19.44 19.57 28.54
CA PRO A 64 20.33 19.61 29.69
C PRO A 64 20.61 18.23 30.29
N GLY A 65 19.81 17.23 29.95
CA GLY A 65 19.97 15.86 30.47
C GLY A 65 19.31 14.81 29.60
N VAL A 66 19.55 13.55 29.93
CA VAL A 66 19.03 12.37 29.19
C VAL A 66 17.52 12.29 29.28
N ALA A 67 16.90 12.68 30.40
CA ALA A 67 15.45 12.62 30.55
C ALA A 67 14.73 13.56 29.57
N GLU A 68 15.23 14.81 29.44
CA GLU A 68 14.69 15.81 28.54
C GLU A 68 14.93 15.42 27.07
N ALA A 69 16.11 14.88 26.77
CA ALA A 69 16.42 14.35 25.44
C ALA A 69 15.47 13.20 25.07
N THR A 70 15.25 12.26 26.00
CA THR A 70 14.32 11.14 25.80
C THR A 70 12.88 11.63 25.58
N SER A 71 12.44 12.64 26.34
CA SER A 71 11.12 13.24 26.17
C SER A 71 10.98 13.89 24.80
N ALA A 72 11.97 14.65 24.35
CA ALA A 72 11.97 15.26 23.03
C ALA A 72 11.90 14.21 21.89
N VAL A 73 12.67 13.12 22.00
CA VAL A 73 12.63 12.01 21.04
C VAL A 73 11.26 11.35 21.01
N ARG A 74 10.66 11.08 22.17
CA ARG A 74 9.32 10.48 22.25
C ARG A 74 8.27 11.37 21.59
N THR A 75 8.26 12.66 21.91
CA THR A 75 7.31 13.61 21.32
C THR A 75 7.49 13.74 19.81
N PHE A 76 8.73 13.70 19.35
CA PHE A 76 9.03 13.73 17.91
C PHE A 76 8.60 12.44 17.19
N SER A 77 8.82 11.29 17.82
CA SER A 77 8.50 9.98 17.22
C SER A 77 7.00 9.65 17.26
N HIS A 78 6.29 10.18 18.24
CA HIS A 78 4.87 9.94 18.48
C HIS A 78 4.18 11.28 18.73
N ALA A 79 3.96 12.03 17.64
CA ALA A 79 3.24 13.28 17.73
C ALA A 79 1.84 13.06 18.33
N PRO A 80 1.38 13.96 19.23
CA PRO A 80 0.03 13.84 19.78
C PRO A 80 -1.02 13.91 18.68
N LEU A 81 -1.91 12.92 18.64
CA LEU A 81 -3.05 12.89 17.75
C LEU A 81 -4.32 13.18 18.52
N VAL A 82 -5.19 13.98 17.93
CA VAL A 82 -6.55 14.14 18.43
C VAL A 82 -7.31 12.85 18.11
N ARG A 83 -7.78 12.16 19.14
CA ARG A 83 -8.63 10.98 18.98
C ARG A 83 -10.10 11.40 18.97
N MET A 84 -10.84 10.83 18.03
CA MET A 84 -12.30 10.82 18.10
C MET A 84 -12.76 9.49 18.69
N GLU A 85 -13.82 9.53 19.46
CA GLU A 85 -14.48 8.31 19.94
C GLU A 85 -14.96 7.47 18.75
N PRO A 86 -14.62 6.17 18.68
CA PRO A 86 -14.94 5.32 17.54
C PRO A 86 -16.45 5.30 17.19
N ASP A 87 -17.33 5.31 18.21
CA ASP A 87 -18.78 5.33 17.98
C ASP A 87 -19.27 6.63 17.31
N LEU A 88 -18.61 7.75 17.58
CA LEU A 88 -18.91 9.02 16.90
C LEU A 88 -18.59 8.92 15.41
N LEU A 89 -17.46 8.33 15.06
CA LEU A 89 -17.06 8.13 13.66
C LEU A 89 -18.05 7.25 12.90
N VAL A 90 -18.50 6.16 13.50
CA VAL A 90 -19.53 5.31 12.91
C VAL A 90 -20.83 6.07 12.68
N ARG A 91 -21.26 6.86 13.67
CA ARG A 91 -22.51 7.67 13.57
C ARG A 91 -22.44 8.76 12.52
N THR A 92 -21.26 9.31 12.23
CA THR A 92 -21.11 10.34 11.17
C THR A 92 -21.26 9.77 9.77
N GLY A 93 -21.05 8.47 9.58
CA GLY A 93 -21.06 7.85 8.25
C GLY A 93 -19.91 8.30 7.33
N VAL A 94 -18.93 9.04 7.85
CA VAL A 94 -17.78 9.55 7.06
C VAL A 94 -16.89 8.42 6.56
N VAL A 95 -16.78 7.36 7.36
CA VAL A 95 -16.13 6.12 6.96
C VAL A 95 -17.21 5.07 6.73
N SER A 96 -16.99 4.14 5.81
CA SER A 96 -17.94 3.05 5.53
C SER A 96 -18.40 2.38 6.83
N ALA A 97 -19.65 1.94 6.89
CA ALA A 97 -20.20 1.26 8.06
C ALA A 97 -19.34 0.04 8.45
N TYR A 98 -18.90 -0.01 9.69
CA TYR A 98 -18.15 -1.12 10.27
C TYR A 98 -18.58 -1.36 11.73
N ALA A 99 -18.39 -2.59 12.20
CA ALA A 99 -18.62 -2.90 13.60
C ALA A 99 -17.45 -2.39 14.46
N LEU A 100 -17.76 -1.79 15.61
CA LEU A 100 -16.74 -1.40 16.57
C LEU A 100 -16.02 -2.64 17.12
N ALA A 101 -14.78 -2.49 17.53
CA ALA A 101 -14.06 -3.52 18.26
C ALA A 101 -14.79 -3.81 19.58
N GLY A 102 -14.97 -5.09 19.89
CA GLY A 102 -15.72 -5.54 21.06
C GLY A 102 -17.25 -5.46 20.94
N ALA A 103 -17.78 -5.08 19.76
CA ALA A 103 -19.22 -5.10 19.54
C ALA A 103 -19.73 -6.54 19.46
N ALA A 104 -20.98 -6.76 19.87
CA ALA A 104 -21.63 -8.06 19.79
C ALA A 104 -21.63 -8.56 18.33
N GLY A 105 -21.12 -9.78 18.12
CA GLY A 105 -20.95 -10.40 16.82
C GLY A 105 -19.64 -10.03 16.08
N ALA A 106 -18.76 -9.26 16.70
CA ALA A 106 -17.43 -8.95 16.16
C ALA A 106 -16.31 -9.82 16.76
N GLU A 107 -16.62 -10.70 17.72
CA GLU A 107 -15.65 -11.42 18.56
C GLU A 107 -14.69 -12.29 17.73
N GLU A 108 -15.22 -13.01 16.74
CA GLU A 108 -14.42 -13.87 15.88
C GLU A 108 -13.47 -13.04 15.01
N TYR A 109 -13.98 -11.96 14.43
CA TYR A 109 -13.18 -11.03 13.64
C TYR A 109 -12.08 -10.37 14.48
N ASP A 110 -12.40 -9.90 15.67
CA ASP A 110 -11.45 -9.26 16.58
C ASP A 110 -10.34 -10.23 17.00
N ALA A 111 -10.68 -11.47 17.29
CA ALA A 111 -9.72 -12.52 17.60
C ALA A 111 -8.81 -12.84 16.40
N TRP A 112 -9.38 -12.90 15.22
CA TRP A 112 -8.61 -13.10 13.98
C TRP A 112 -7.68 -11.93 13.69
N MET A 113 -8.15 -10.69 13.84
CA MET A 113 -7.34 -9.48 13.65
C MET A 113 -6.18 -9.40 14.63
N ALA A 114 -6.38 -9.76 15.88
CA ALA A 114 -5.30 -9.81 16.88
C ALA A 114 -4.19 -10.77 16.44
N GLN A 115 -4.56 -11.97 15.95
CA GLN A 115 -3.59 -12.94 15.43
C GLN A 115 -2.90 -12.44 14.14
N ALA A 116 -3.65 -11.85 13.22
CA ALA A 116 -3.12 -11.30 11.98
C ALA A 116 -2.08 -10.20 12.25
N LEU A 117 -2.36 -9.34 13.21
CA LEU A 117 -1.47 -8.26 13.62
C LEU A 117 -0.15 -8.78 14.23
N GLU A 118 -0.23 -9.80 15.11
CA GLU A 118 0.95 -10.47 15.66
C GLU A 118 1.81 -11.12 14.57
N LEU A 119 1.16 -11.80 13.62
CA LEU A 119 1.83 -12.43 12.49
C LEU A 119 2.50 -11.38 11.59
N TYR A 120 1.81 -10.29 11.28
CA TYR A 120 2.34 -9.20 10.47
C TYR A 120 3.61 -8.61 11.07
N GLU A 121 3.58 -8.25 12.35
CA GLU A 121 4.76 -7.69 13.03
C GLU A 121 5.90 -8.69 13.17
N ARG A 122 5.58 -9.96 13.45
CA ARG A 122 6.58 -11.01 13.49
C ARG A 122 7.28 -11.16 12.14
N ASN A 123 6.51 -11.30 11.07
CA ASN A 123 7.06 -11.41 9.71
C ASN A 123 7.91 -10.20 9.36
N ARG A 124 7.45 -8.99 9.70
CA ARG A 124 8.19 -7.76 9.46
C ARG A 124 9.56 -7.75 10.16
N ARG A 125 9.60 -8.21 11.41
CA ARG A 125 10.86 -8.32 12.16
C ARG A 125 11.79 -9.40 11.59
N GLU A 126 11.25 -10.57 11.29
CA GLU A 126 12.02 -11.71 10.77
C GLU A 126 12.58 -11.46 9.36
N THR A 127 11.91 -10.63 8.58
CA THR A 127 12.32 -10.30 7.21
C THR A 127 12.97 -8.94 7.07
N GLU A 128 13.16 -8.22 8.18
CA GLU A 128 13.70 -6.86 8.20
C GLU A 128 12.97 -5.92 7.24
N ALA A 129 11.65 -6.08 7.12
CA ALA A 129 10.82 -5.28 6.25
C ALA A 129 10.58 -3.88 6.85
N TYR A 130 11.57 -3.02 6.74
CA TYR A 130 11.58 -1.67 7.29
C TYR A 130 11.93 -0.61 6.25
N GLY A 131 11.32 0.56 6.42
CA GLY A 131 11.66 1.77 5.70
C GLY A 131 11.55 1.62 4.19
N MET A 132 12.68 1.77 3.48
CA MET A 132 12.71 1.65 2.02
C MET A 132 12.92 0.22 1.51
N LEU A 133 13.16 -0.72 2.39
CA LEU A 133 13.20 -2.14 2.03
C LEU A 133 11.78 -2.66 1.85
N ASN A 134 11.58 -3.95 1.71
CA ASN A 134 10.25 -4.54 1.58
C ASN A 134 9.38 -4.22 2.80
N TYR A 135 8.59 -3.18 2.75
CA TYR A 135 7.70 -2.79 3.82
C TYR A 135 6.25 -3.02 3.44
N GLY A 136 5.47 -3.57 4.37
CA GLY A 136 4.05 -3.77 4.19
C GLY A 136 3.69 -4.95 3.30
N ASP A 137 4.66 -5.62 2.77
CA ASP A 137 4.49 -6.79 1.95
C ASP A 137 4.09 -8.00 2.78
N TRP A 138 3.32 -8.87 2.18
CA TRP A 138 2.87 -10.11 2.79
C TRP A 138 3.07 -11.31 1.87
N TYR A 139 3.09 -12.49 2.45
CA TYR A 139 3.38 -13.73 1.75
C TYR A 139 2.13 -14.54 1.51
N GLY A 140 1.79 -14.73 0.26
CA GLY A 140 0.73 -15.60 -0.15
C GLY A 140 1.16 -17.07 -0.25
N GLU A 141 0.29 -17.88 -0.76
CA GLU A 141 0.45 -19.32 -1.00
C GLU A 141 1.63 -19.67 -1.91
N ARG A 142 2.11 -18.73 -2.69
CA ARG A 142 3.25 -18.91 -3.61
C ARG A 142 4.60 -18.76 -2.95
N ARG A 143 4.65 -18.53 -1.66
CA ARG A 143 5.88 -18.32 -0.88
C ARG A 143 6.77 -17.17 -1.38
N SER A 144 6.26 -16.31 -2.23
CA SER A 144 6.91 -15.10 -2.68
C SER A 144 6.32 -13.90 -1.97
N ASN A 145 7.09 -12.85 -1.89
CA ASN A 145 6.61 -11.57 -1.43
C ASN A 145 5.62 -11.00 -2.45
N TRP A 146 4.38 -10.80 -2.02
CA TRP A 146 3.30 -10.21 -2.79
C TRP A 146 3.01 -8.81 -2.25
N GLY A 147 4.00 -8.00 -2.27
CA GLY A 147 3.93 -6.77 -1.57
C GLY A 147 3.26 -5.63 -2.29
N ASP A 148 3.76 -4.47 -2.01
CA ASP A 148 3.28 -3.21 -2.48
C ASP A 148 1.95 -2.80 -1.84
N MET A 149 1.86 -3.01 -0.52
CA MET A 149 0.68 -2.59 0.25
C MET A 149 -0.64 -3.14 -0.31
N GLU A 150 -0.61 -4.32 -0.94
CA GLU A 150 -1.75 -4.88 -1.68
C GLU A 150 -3.03 -4.86 -0.84
N TYR A 151 -4.12 -4.42 -1.46
CA TYR A 151 -5.42 -4.10 -0.86
C TYR A 151 -5.43 -2.87 0.05
N ASP A 152 -4.49 -1.93 -0.15
CA ASP A 152 -4.39 -0.68 0.62
C ASP A 152 -4.12 -0.95 2.11
N THR A 153 -2.96 -1.55 2.41
CA THR A 153 -2.52 -1.84 3.77
C THR A 153 -2.62 -0.62 4.71
N PRO A 154 -2.25 0.61 4.31
CA PRO A 154 -2.48 1.80 5.14
C PRO A 154 -3.95 1.99 5.50
N TYR A 155 -4.86 1.82 4.55
CA TYR A 155 -6.30 1.94 4.79
C TYR A 155 -6.81 0.89 5.78
N GLY A 156 -6.39 -0.37 5.61
CA GLY A 156 -6.77 -1.46 6.49
C GLY A 156 -6.37 -1.22 7.94
N PHE A 157 -5.12 -0.84 8.19
CA PHE A 157 -4.66 -0.51 9.54
C PHE A 157 -5.37 0.69 10.12
N LEU A 158 -5.66 1.71 9.30
CA LEU A 158 -6.37 2.88 9.77
C LEU A 158 -7.81 2.58 10.14
N LEU A 159 -8.49 1.71 9.40
CA LEU A 159 -9.82 1.23 9.78
C LEU A 159 -9.80 0.53 11.14
N GLU A 160 -8.81 -0.31 11.40
CA GLU A 160 -8.66 -0.98 12.71
C GLU A 160 -8.37 0.03 13.84
N TYR A 161 -7.58 1.07 13.56
CA TYR A 161 -7.43 2.18 14.51
C TYR A 161 -8.77 2.88 14.78
N LEU A 162 -9.55 3.19 13.76
CA LEU A 162 -10.84 3.85 13.88
C LEU A 162 -11.90 2.97 14.56
N ARG A 163 -11.79 1.63 14.43
CA ARG A 163 -12.68 0.67 15.10
C ARG A 163 -12.44 0.56 16.60
N GLY A 164 -11.20 0.56 17.03
CA GLY A 164 -10.83 0.22 18.41
C GLY A 164 -9.85 1.16 19.09
N GLY A 165 -9.38 2.21 18.42
CA GLY A 165 -8.44 3.16 19.00
C GLY A 165 -7.02 2.62 19.19
N SER A 166 -6.61 1.58 18.47
CA SER A 166 -5.30 0.95 18.59
C SER A 166 -4.18 1.82 18.02
N ASP A 167 -3.35 2.44 18.87
CA ASP A 167 -2.16 3.19 18.44
C ASP A 167 -1.21 2.33 17.59
N ARG A 168 -1.11 1.05 17.92
CA ARG A 168 -0.30 0.08 17.18
C ARG A 168 -0.74 0.01 15.71
N CYS A 169 -2.05 -0.06 15.45
CA CYS A 169 -2.58 -0.05 14.09
C CYS A 169 -2.32 1.29 13.41
N PHE A 170 -2.48 2.41 14.13
CA PHE A 170 -2.15 3.71 13.59
C PHE A 170 -0.68 3.78 13.14
N ASP A 171 0.26 3.41 14.01
CA ASP A 171 1.70 3.48 13.74
C ASP A 171 2.13 2.58 12.57
N LEU A 172 1.60 1.37 12.50
CA LEU A 172 1.89 0.44 11.39
C LEU A 172 1.39 0.98 10.06
N GLY A 173 0.17 1.46 10.03
CA GLY A 173 -0.41 2.04 8.82
C GLY A 173 0.24 3.37 8.43
N TRP A 174 0.65 4.19 9.40
CA TRP A 174 1.42 5.42 9.16
C TRP A 174 2.75 5.13 8.46
N GLN A 175 3.49 4.14 8.96
CA GLN A 175 4.73 3.71 8.33
C GLN A 175 4.50 3.14 6.93
N ALA A 176 3.41 2.38 6.74
CA ALA A 176 3.01 1.86 5.45
C ALA A 176 2.64 2.98 4.47
N ALA A 177 1.91 3.99 4.92
CA ALA A 177 1.56 5.15 4.11
C ALA A 177 2.80 5.91 3.60
N TRP A 178 3.79 6.10 4.46
CA TRP A 178 5.04 6.73 4.05
C TRP A 178 5.87 5.87 3.09
N HIS A 179 5.88 4.55 3.26
CA HIS A 179 6.53 3.66 2.29
C HIS A 179 5.85 3.77 0.92
N LEU A 180 4.54 3.70 0.90
CA LEU A 180 3.74 3.83 -0.33
C LEU A 180 4.00 5.16 -1.05
N VAL A 181 4.04 6.26 -0.30
CA VAL A 181 4.32 7.59 -0.85
C VAL A 181 5.73 7.71 -1.39
N ASP A 182 6.71 7.24 -0.66
CA ASP A 182 8.11 7.48 -1.00
C ASP A 182 8.67 6.40 -1.95
N VAL A 183 8.39 5.13 -1.69
CA VAL A 183 9.07 4.01 -2.35
C VAL A 183 8.24 3.47 -3.53
N ASP A 184 6.95 3.28 -3.33
CA ASP A 184 6.09 2.63 -4.32
C ASP A 184 5.52 3.60 -5.34
N THR A 185 5.52 4.90 -5.03
CA THR A 185 5.08 5.94 -5.97
C THR A 185 6.25 6.45 -6.81
N CYS A 186 6.05 6.51 -8.11
CA CYS A 186 7.01 7.05 -9.05
C CYS A 186 6.92 8.57 -9.11
N HIS A 187 7.88 9.29 -8.51
CA HIS A 187 7.88 10.76 -8.51
C HIS A 187 8.53 11.37 -9.75
N TYR A 188 9.37 10.60 -10.42
CA TYR A 188 10.04 10.98 -11.66
C TYR A 188 10.25 9.77 -12.56
N HIS A 189 9.97 9.92 -13.84
CA HIS A 189 10.23 8.89 -14.85
C HIS A 189 10.58 9.57 -16.18
N PRO A 190 11.48 8.98 -17.02
CA PRO A 190 11.76 9.48 -18.36
C PRO A 190 10.50 9.59 -19.23
N ASP A 191 9.55 8.66 -19.08
CA ASP A 191 8.20 8.80 -19.62
C ASP A 191 7.32 9.55 -18.62
N PRO A 192 6.87 10.78 -18.93
CA PRO A 192 6.06 11.58 -18.03
C PRO A 192 4.72 10.94 -17.65
N ALA A 193 4.18 10.04 -18.48
CA ALA A 193 2.92 9.35 -18.21
C ALA A 193 3.03 8.37 -17.02
N SER A 194 4.23 7.98 -16.66
CA SER A 194 4.52 7.11 -15.53
C SER A 194 4.68 7.86 -14.21
N ALA A 195 5.03 9.15 -14.26
CA ALA A 195 5.27 9.95 -13.05
C ALA A 195 3.96 10.26 -12.31
N GLY A 196 3.88 9.86 -11.04
CA GLY A 196 2.68 9.96 -10.20
C GLY A 196 1.88 8.67 -10.11
N ARG A 197 2.26 7.62 -10.86
CA ARG A 197 1.67 6.28 -10.74
C ARG A 197 2.43 5.46 -9.71
N GLN A 198 1.79 4.38 -9.27
CA GLN A 198 2.41 3.43 -8.35
C GLN A 198 2.89 2.20 -9.11
N TYR A 199 4.03 1.67 -8.68
CA TYR A 199 4.59 0.45 -9.23
C TYR A 199 3.72 -0.76 -8.87
N LEU A 200 3.62 -1.70 -9.80
CA LEU A 200 2.97 -2.97 -9.58
C LEU A 200 3.81 -3.80 -8.61
N HIS A 201 3.46 -3.86 -7.38
CA HIS A 201 4.21 -4.55 -6.35
C HIS A 201 5.56 -3.92 -5.99
N SER A 202 6.10 -4.32 -4.85
CA SER A 202 7.42 -3.90 -4.41
C SER A 202 8.51 -4.26 -5.41
N LEU A 203 9.68 -3.67 -5.24
CA LEU A 203 10.83 -3.86 -6.13
C LEU A 203 11.16 -5.33 -6.42
N GLY A 204 10.84 -6.21 -5.52
CA GLY A 204 11.19 -7.61 -5.66
C GLY A 204 10.13 -8.51 -6.17
N HIS A 205 8.90 -8.09 -6.12
CA HIS A 205 7.80 -9.03 -6.22
C HIS A 205 7.64 -9.62 -7.62
N VAL A 206 7.62 -8.86 -8.64
CA VAL A 206 7.22 -9.38 -9.96
C VAL A 206 8.38 -9.71 -10.87
N GLY A 207 9.40 -10.29 -10.32
CA GLY A 207 10.52 -10.82 -11.07
C GLY A 207 11.40 -9.77 -11.70
N SER A 208 11.20 -8.51 -11.42
CA SER A 208 12.04 -7.45 -11.95
C SER A 208 13.49 -7.58 -11.52
N TYR A 209 13.72 -8.25 -10.40
CA TYR A 209 15.03 -8.46 -9.82
C TYR A 209 15.30 -9.94 -9.49
N TYR A 210 14.38 -10.83 -9.82
CA TYR A 210 14.62 -12.25 -9.69
C TYR A 210 15.64 -12.70 -10.75
N PRO A 211 16.47 -13.67 -10.44
CA PRO A 211 17.28 -14.34 -11.45
C PRO A 211 16.39 -14.84 -12.59
N ASP A 212 16.91 -14.80 -13.80
CA ASP A 212 16.20 -15.28 -14.97
C ASP A 212 15.64 -16.69 -14.74
N GLY A 213 14.35 -16.86 -15.03
CA GLY A 213 13.66 -18.13 -14.86
C GLY A 213 13.10 -18.43 -13.47
N TYR A 214 13.33 -17.58 -12.46
CA TYR A 214 12.83 -17.83 -11.10
C TYR A 214 11.29 -17.73 -11.03
N LEU A 215 10.70 -16.77 -11.73
CA LEU A 215 9.25 -16.64 -11.89
C LEU A 215 8.89 -16.67 -13.37
N PRO A 216 8.30 -17.75 -13.87
CA PRO A 216 7.79 -17.78 -15.25
C PRO A 216 6.76 -16.67 -15.48
N GLY A 217 6.97 -15.86 -16.50
CA GLY A 217 6.07 -14.75 -16.81
C GLY A 217 6.31 -13.50 -15.96
N ALA A 218 7.50 -13.35 -15.40
CA ALA A 218 7.92 -12.16 -14.68
C ALA A 218 7.60 -10.89 -15.45
N ILE A 219 6.98 -9.95 -14.74
CA ILE A 219 6.51 -8.69 -15.30
C ILE A 219 7.66 -7.69 -15.33
N SER A 220 7.66 -6.83 -16.37
CA SER A 220 8.66 -5.78 -16.54
C SER A 220 8.87 -4.94 -15.27
N ARG A 221 10.10 -4.52 -15.03
CA ARG A 221 10.57 -3.72 -13.88
C ARG A 221 9.75 -2.46 -13.62
N GLU A 222 9.10 -1.95 -14.63
CA GLU A 222 8.47 -0.63 -14.65
C GLU A 222 6.96 -0.73 -14.82
N ARG A 223 6.40 -1.92 -14.64
CA ARG A 223 4.96 -2.07 -14.82
C ARG A 223 4.21 -1.37 -13.70
N MET A 224 3.26 -0.57 -14.11
CA MET A 224 2.30 0.14 -13.27
C MET A 224 0.89 -0.29 -13.66
N SER A 225 0.05 -0.50 -12.67
CA SER A 225 -1.33 -0.95 -12.91
C SER A 225 -2.27 -0.29 -11.92
N TRP A 226 -3.42 0.09 -12.39
CA TRP A 226 -4.49 0.61 -11.54
C TRP A 226 -5.06 -0.44 -10.59
N THR A 227 -4.79 -1.71 -10.82
CA THR A 227 -5.18 -2.81 -9.93
C THR A 227 -4.28 -2.95 -8.71
N HIS A 228 -3.15 -2.26 -8.69
CA HIS A 228 -2.17 -2.22 -7.61
C HIS A 228 -1.79 -0.76 -7.32
N THR A 229 -2.81 0.04 -7.16
CA THR A 229 -2.70 1.46 -6.81
C THR A 229 -3.52 1.69 -5.57
N TRP A 230 -2.96 2.36 -4.57
CA TRP A 230 -3.57 2.51 -3.27
C TRP A 230 -3.56 3.98 -2.85
N ILE A 231 -4.71 4.55 -2.55
CA ILE A 231 -4.81 5.98 -2.25
C ILE A 231 -5.73 6.30 -1.07
N GLU A 232 -6.64 5.39 -0.71
CA GLU A 232 -7.63 5.70 0.33
C GLU A 232 -6.98 5.87 1.70
N GLY A 233 -6.04 5.00 2.04
CA GLY A 233 -5.25 5.13 3.26
C GLY A 233 -4.47 6.44 3.31
N LEU A 234 -3.90 6.88 2.18
CA LEU A 234 -3.18 8.15 2.12
C LEU A 234 -4.09 9.35 2.38
N PHE A 235 -5.28 9.41 1.77
CA PHE A 235 -6.24 10.47 2.03
C PHE A 235 -6.71 10.48 3.48
N LEU A 236 -7.03 9.32 4.05
CA LEU A 236 -7.50 9.24 5.43
C LEU A 236 -6.41 9.65 6.43
N TYR A 237 -5.18 9.20 6.24
CA TYR A 237 -4.06 9.63 7.10
C TYR A 237 -3.81 11.12 6.96
N ALA A 238 -3.86 11.67 5.75
CA ALA A 238 -3.72 13.11 5.54
C ALA A 238 -4.81 13.91 6.26
N LEU A 239 -6.06 13.46 6.22
CA LEU A 239 -7.17 14.10 6.93
C LEU A 239 -7.01 14.05 8.46
N LEU A 240 -6.50 12.95 9.00
CA LEU A 240 -6.33 12.79 10.45
C LEU A 240 -5.11 13.53 10.99
N THR A 241 -4.05 13.63 10.21
CA THR A 241 -2.74 14.15 10.67
C THR A 241 -2.42 15.54 10.15
N GLY A 242 -3.10 16.00 9.10
CA GLY A 242 -2.72 17.18 8.36
C GLY A 242 -1.49 17.00 7.45
N GLU A 243 -1.02 15.77 7.24
CA GLU A 243 0.17 15.51 6.44
C GLU A 243 -0.09 15.75 4.95
N ARG A 244 0.42 16.89 4.49
CA ARG A 244 0.17 17.41 3.15
C ARG A 244 0.75 16.52 2.06
N ARG A 245 1.91 15.91 2.28
CA ARG A 245 2.55 15.09 1.25
C ARG A 245 1.73 13.86 0.88
N LEU A 246 1.09 13.20 1.85
CA LEU A 246 0.20 12.09 1.58
C LEU A 246 -0.98 12.51 0.69
N TRP A 247 -1.54 13.67 1.01
CA TRP A 247 -2.63 14.26 0.23
C TRP A 247 -2.22 14.58 -1.21
N GLU A 248 -1.08 15.22 -1.39
CA GLU A 248 -0.57 15.62 -2.70
C GLU A 248 -0.26 14.41 -3.58
N VAL A 249 0.36 13.38 -3.02
CA VAL A 249 0.70 12.16 -3.76
C VAL A 249 -0.56 11.40 -4.15
N ALA A 250 -1.49 11.17 -3.22
CA ALA A 250 -2.77 10.52 -3.52
C ALA A 250 -3.56 11.30 -4.58
N GLY A 251 -3.63 12.63 -4.44
CA GLY A 251 -4.30 13.52 -5.37
C GLY A 251 -3.73 13.43 -6.78
N ARG A 252 -2.41 13.48 -6.91
CA ARG A 252 -1.74 13.34 -8.20
C ARG A 252 -2.01 11.99 -8.85
N THR A 253 -1.91 10.91 -8.10
CA THR A 253 -2.16 9.55 -8.60
C THR A 253 -3.58 9.41 -9.13
N VAL A 254 -4.58 9.88 -8.40
CA VAL A 254 -5.98 9.75 -8.82
C VAL A 254 -6.36 10.71 -9.95
N GLU A 255 -5.69 11.87 -10.07
CA GLU A 255 -5.87 12.77 -11.22
C GLU A 255 -5.42 12.11 -12.52
N ILE A 256 -4.31 11.38 -12.50
CA ILE A 256 -3.85 10.61 -13.66
C ILE A 256 -4.85 9.51 -13.99
N LEU A 257 -5.38 8.82 -12.98
CA LEU A 257 -6.42 7.81 -13.19
C LEU A 257 -7.69 8.41 -13.80
N ALA A 258 -8.14 9.55 -13.30
CA ALA A 258 -9.34 10.23 -13.82
C ALA A 258 -9.18 10.72 -15.27
N GLY A 259 -7.95 10.99 -15.70
CA GLY A 259 -7.60 11.37 -17.07
C GLY A 259 -7.16 10.21 -17.97
N ALA A 260 -7.21 8.97 -17.48
CA ALA A 260 -6.76 7.82 -18.26
C ALA A 260 -7.67 7.55 -19.45
N ASP A 261 -7.06 7.16 -20.59
CA ASP A 261 -7.82 6.66 -21.74
C ASP A 261 -8.36 5.26 -21.43
N LEU A 262 -9.69 5.13 -21.48
CA LEU A 262 -10.41 3.90 -21.19
C LEU A 262 -10.97 3.22 -22.45
N ASN A 263 -10.60 3.67 -23.66
CA ASN A 263 -11.17 3.14 -24.91
C ASN A 263 -10.87 1.65 -25.09
N ASP A 264 -9.65 1.23 -24.79
CA ASP A 264 -9.21 -0.17 -24.90
C ASP A 264 -9.25 -0.92 -23.57
N TYR A 265 -9.96 -0.37 -22.57
CA TYR A 265 -10.00 -0.96 -21.24
C TYR A 265 -10.92 -2.18 -21.18
N ASP A 266 -10.46 -3.26 -20.52
CA ASP A 266 -11.25 -4.50 -20.37
C ASP A 266 -12.27 -4.41 -19.23
N PHE A 267 -13.45 -3.89 -19.54
CA PHE A 267 -14.55 -3.80 -18.57
C PHE A 267 -15.18 -5.13 -18.17
N THR A 268 -14.69 -6.26 -18.69
CA THR A 268 -15.05 -7.59 -18.19
C THR A 268 -14.12 -8.10 -17.09
N ASN A 269 -12.99 -7.44 -16.85
CA ASN A 269 -12.08 -7.76 -15.78
C ASN A 269 -12.52 -7.08 -14.48
N CYS A 270 -13.14 -7.85 -13.59
CA CYS A 270 -13.71 -7.32 -12.36
C CYS A 270 -12.69 -6.64 -11.45
N ARG A 271 -11.45 -7.16 -11.35
CA ARG A 271 -10.39 -6.54 -10.54
C ARG A 271 -9.93 -5.23 -11.13
N ASP A 272 -9.69 -5.21 -12.45
CA ASP A 272 -9.19 -4.04 -13.16
C ASP A 272 -10.21 -2.89 -13.16
N CYS A 273 -11.50 -3.20 -13.05
CA CYS A 273 -12.56 -2.20 -12.93
C CYS A 273 -12.84 -1.80 -11.48
N GLY A 274 -12.82 -2.77 -10.56
CA GLY A 274 -13.21 -2.56 -9.18
C GLY A 274 -12.28 -1.62 -8.42
N TRP A 275 -10.96 -1.78 -8.54
CA TRP A 275 -10.00 -0.90 -7.88
C TRP A 275 -10.04 0.54 -8.40
N PRO A 276 -9.95 0.82 -9.70
CA PRO A 276 -10.10 2.18 -10.22
C PRO A 276 -11.41 2.85 -9.80
N LEU A 277 -12.52 2.13 -9.88
CA LEU A 277 -13.82 2.63 -9.42
C LEU A 277 -13.77 3.03 -7.94
N ARG A 278 -13.22 2.17 -7.09
CA ARG A 278 -13.07 2.42 -5.66
C ARG A 278 -12.20 3.64 -5.38
N HIS A 279 -11.06 3.76 -6.09
CA HIS A 279 -10.15 4.90 -5.92
C HIS A 279 -10.80 6.22 -6.29
N LEU A 280 -11.52 6.26 -7.39
CA LEU A 280 -12.24 7.48 -7.82
C LEU A 280 -13.34 7.87 -6.83
N ILE A 281 -14.09 6.90 -6.29
CA ILE A 281 -15.09 7.15 -5.25
C ILE A 281 -14.42 7.68 -3.98
N GLY A 282 -13.35 7.03 -3.50
CA GLY A 282 -12.60 7.45 -2.33
C GLY A 282 -12.03 8.86 -2.47
N ALA A 283 -11.50 9.19 -3.65
CA ALA A 283 -11.01 10.51 -3.96
C ALA A 283 -12.13 11.56 -3.99
N TYR A 284 -13.29 11.22 -4.54
CA TYR A 284 -14.47 12.10 -4.51
C TYR A 284 -14.92 12.36 -3.07
N GLN A 285 -15.02 11.32 -2.26
CA GLN A 285 -15.40 11.45 -0.84
C GLN A 285 -14.41 12.30 -0.04
N ALA A 286 -13.11 12.18 -0.32
CA ALA A 286 -12.10 12.98 0.35
C ALA A 286 -12.07 14.44 -0.10
N THR A 287 -12.33 14.72 -1.39
CA THR A 287 -12.04 16.03 -2.00
C THR A 287 -13.27 16.80 -2.45
N GLY A 288 -14.42 16.15 -2.65
CA GLY A 288 -15.62 16.72 -3.25
C GLY A 288 -15.51 17.06 -4.75
N ARG A 289 -14.41 16.71 -5.42
CA ARG A 289 -14.15 17.10 -6.81
C ARG A 289 -14.94 16.24 -7.80
N ALA A 290 -15.82 16.87 -8.56
CA ALA A 290 -16.74 16.20 -9.49
C ALA A 290 -16.02 15.37 -10.58
N VAL A 291 -14.79 15.70 -10.94
CA VAL A 291 -14.00 14.95 -11.93
C VAL A 291 -13.84 13.48 -11.53
N PHE A 292 -13.65 13.20 -10.25
CA PHE A 292 -13.50 11.83 -9.74
C PHE A 292 -14.83 11.07 -9.77
N LEU A 293 -15.92 11.71 -9.39
CA LEU A 293 -17.26 11.13 -9.50
C LEU A 293 -17.64 10.83 -10.96
N ASN A 294 -17.29 11.71 -11.88
CA ASN A 294 -17.55 11.50 -13.30
C ASN A 294 -16.74 10.32 -13.85
N GLY A 295 -15.45 10.21 -13.48
CA GLY A 295 -14.64 9.04 -13.83
C GLY A 295 -15.21 7.74 -13.25
N ALA A 296 -15.64 7.76 -11.99
CA ALA A 296 -16.29 6.61 -11.35
C ALA A 296 -17.57 6.19 -12.09
N ARG A 297 -18.39 7.16 -12.50
CA ARG A 297 -19.63 6.91 -13.26
C ARG A 297 -19.33 6.23 -14.60
N ILE A 298 -18.35 6.70 -15.34
CA ILE A 298 -17.96 6.09 -16.62
C ILE A 298 -17.58 4.62 -16.42
N ILE A 299 -16.76 4.32 -15.42
CA ILE A 299 -16.36 2.93 -15.15
C ILE A 299 -17.58 2.09 -14.75
N ALA A 300 -18.41 2.57 -13.83
CA ALA A 300 -19.59 1.85 -13.37
C ALA A 300 -20.58 1.56 -14.51
N GLU A 301 -20.90 2.55 -15.35
CA GLU A 301 -21.78 2.38 -16.49
C GLU A 301 -21.24 1.35 -17.48
N ARG A 302 -19.96 1.45 -17.85
CA ARG A 302 -19.32 0.53 -18.78
C ARG A 302 -19.21 -0.90 -18.26
N VAL A 303 -18.97 -1.07 -16.98
CA VAL A 303 -18.98 -2.38 -16.32
C VAL A 303 -20.38 -3.00 -16.37
N LEU A 304 -21.42 -2.21 -16.06
CA LEU A 304 -22.80 -2.69 -16.09
C LEU A 304 -23.25 -3.07 -17.51
N GLU A 305 -22.84 -2.32 -18.53
CA GLU A 305 -23.08 -2.66 -19.94
C GLU A 305 -22.45 -4.01 -20.36
N ARG A 306 -21.41 -4.45 -19.67
CA ARG A 306 -20.72 -5.74 -19.92
C ARG A 306 -21.24 -6.87 -19.05
N GLN A 307 -22.15 -6.60 -18.13
CA GLN A 307 -22.77 -7.64 -17.30
C GLN A 307 -23.63 -8.56 -18.16
N ARG A 308 -23.45 -9.86 -17.97
CA ARG A 308 -24.24 -10.87 -18.68
C ARG A 308 -25.65 -10.98 -18.07
N PRO A 309 -26.63 -11.48 -18.81
CA PRO A 309 -27.98 -11.74 -18.24
C PRO A 309 -27.97 -12.66 -17.03
N THR A 310 -26.92 -13.47 -16.87
CA THR A 310 -26.68 -14.33 -15.71
C THR A 310 -26.22 -13.56 -14.47
N GLY A 311 -25.97 -12.27 -14.58
CA GLY A 311 -25.47 -11.40 -13.51
C GLY A 311 -23.94 -11.34 -13.39
N GLY A 312 -23.20 -12.14 -14.14
CA GLY A 312 -21.73 -12.21 -14.08
C GLY A 312 -21.02 -11.41 -15.15
N TRP A 313 -19.70 -11.36 -15.06
CA TRP A 313 -18.80 -10.83 -16.09
C TRP A 313 -17.88 -11.93 -16.55
N GLU A 314 -17.77 -12.09 -17.87
CA GLU A 314 -17.09 -13.22 -18.48
C GLU A 314 -15.92 -12.77 -19.35
N ARG A 315 -14.76 -13.29 -19.04
CA ARG A 315 -13.53 -13.22 -19.83
C ARG A 315 -12.78 -14.54 -19.72
N LEU A 316 -11.85 -14.82 -20.61
CA LEU A 316 -10.95 -15.94 -20.43
C LEU A 316 -10.12 -15.72 -19.16
N MET A 317 -10.17 -16.66 -18.24
CA MET A 317 -9.43 -16.57 -16.99
C MET A 317 -7.92 -16.60 -17.26
N VAL A 318 -7.16 -15.84 -16.48
CA VAL A 318 -5.70 -15.80 -16.60
C VAL A 318 -5.05 -17.03 -15.93
N PRO A 319 -3.81 -17.37 -16.28
CA PRO A 319 -3.05 -18.38 -15.56
C PRO A 319 -3.01 -18.10 -14.05
N GLY A 320 -3.17 -19.17 -13.26
CA GLY A 320 -3.28 -19.04 -11.79
C GLY A 320 -4.69 -18.78 -11.26
N HIS A 321 -5.62 -18.35 -12.11
CA HIS A 321 -7.04 -18.21 -11.76
C HIS A 321 -7.90 -19.30 -12.43
N CYS A 322 -7.29 -20.18 -13.21
CA CYS A 322 -7.90 -21.34 -13.83
C CYS A 322 -7.03 -22.57 -13.56
N PHE A 323 -7.66 -23.69 -13.19
CA PHE A 323 -6.94 -24.96 -12.96
C PHE A 323 -6.34 -25.58 -14.22
N HIS A 324 -6.74 -25.10 -15.40
CA HIS A 324 -6.26 -25.61 -16.69
C HIS A 324 -5.08 -24.78 -17.21
N VAL A 325 -4.13 -25.48 -17.83
CA VAL A 325 -2.98 -24.88 -18.51
C VAL A 325 -2.97 -25.37 -19.94
N PRO A 326 -3.19 -24.48 -20.93
CA PRO A 326 -3.61 -23.07 -20.82
C PRO A 326 -5.01 -22.91 -20.21
N PRO A 327 -5.33 -21.72 -19.66
CA PRO A 327 -6.68 -21.44 -19.16
C PRO A 327 -7.74 -21.60 -20.25
N ARG A 328 -8.89 -22.15 -19.90
CA ARG A 328 -10.01 -22.37 -20.85
C ARG A 328 -11.39 -22.11 -20.27
N HIS A 329 -11.46 -21.67 -19.02
CA HIS A 329 -12.72 -21.26 -18.42
C HIS A 329 -12.99 -19.78 -18.66
N MET A 330 -14.25 -19.48 -18.91
CA MET A 330 -14.77 -18.12 -18.96
C MET A 330 -15.32 -17.71 -17.62
N GLY A 331 -15.00 -16.51 -17.14
CA GLY A 331 -15.46 -15.98 -15.87
C GLY A 331 -14.46 -15.02 -15.22
N ASN A 332 -14.63 -14.77 -13.94
CA ASN A 332 -13.70 -14.08 -13.07
C ASN A 332 -13.49 -14.87 -11.79
N ALA A 333 -12.32 -14.77 -11.17
CA ALA A 333 -12.09 -15.35 -9.86
C ALA A 333 -12.98 -14.66 -8.80
N GLY A 334 -13.47 -15.42 -7.82
CA GLY A 334 -14.44 -14.93 -6.84
C GLY A 334 -13.99 -13.67 -6.11
N PHE A 335 -12.69 -13.58 -5.72
CA PHE A 335 -12.15 -12.38 -5.07
C PHE A 335 -12.18 -11.15 -5.99
N MET A 336 -11.97 -11.30 -7.30
CA MET A 336 -12.03 -10.20 -8.27
C MET A 336 -13.44 -9.64 -8.38
N VAL A 337 -14.44 -10.54 -8.40
CA VAL A 337 -15.86 -10.16 -8.39
C VAL A 337 -16.20 -9.43 -7.09
N GLY A 338 -15.71 -9.92 -5.95
CA GLY A 338 -15.89 -9.27 -4.65
C GLY A 338 -15.38 -7.83 -4.62
N ILE A 339 -14.21 -7.57 -5.20
CA ILE A 339 -13.65 -6.21 -5.33
C ILE A 339 -14.59 -5.30 -6.12
N LEU A 340 -15.06 -5.76 -7.28
CA LEU A 340 -15.99 -4.98 -8.11
C LEU A 340 -17.32 -4.71 -7.41
N LEU A 341 -17.91 -5.73 -6.80
CA LEU A 341 -19.20 -5.59 -6.10
C LEU A 341 -19.09 -4.63 -4.91
N ALA A 342 -17.99 -4.68 -4.15
CA ALA A 342 -17.73 -3.74 -3.07
C ALA A 342 -17.62 -2.29 -3.59
N ALA A 343 -16.96 -2.09 -4.73
CA ALA A 343 -16.84 -0.78 -5.35
C ALA A 343 -18.19 -0.27 -5.89
N LEU A 344 -18.95 -1.11 -6.57
CA LEU A 344 -20.29 -0.76 -7.07
C LEU A 344 -21.26 -0.44 -5.93
N LYS A 345 -21.23 -1.22 -4.83
CA LYS A 345 -22.04 -0.92 -3.63
C LYS A 345 -21.71 0.45 -3.05
N ARG A 346 -20.44 0.84 -3.06
CA ARG A 346 -20.01 2.14 -2.54
C ARG A 346 -20.36 3.30 -3.49
N PHE A 347 -20.42 3.02 -4.78
CA PHE A 347 -20.82 4.00 -5.80
C PHE A 347 -22.31 4.31 -5.73
N HIS A 348 -23.16 3.32 -5.44
CA HIS A 348 -24.61 3.46 -5.29
C HIS A 348 -24.97 4.26 -4.05
#